data_7b76f44dfda1e80d517f46d876fbbb69
#
_entry.id   7b76f44dfda1e80d517f46d876fbbb69
#
_cell.length_a   1.000
_cell.length_b   1.000
_cell.length_c   1.000
_cell.angle_alpha   90.00
_cell.angle_beta   90.00
_cell.angle_gamma   90.00
#
_symmetry.space_group_name_H-M   'P 1'
#
loop_
_entity.id
_entity.type
_entity.pdbx_description
1 polymer ?
#
loop_
_entity_poly.entity_id
_entity_poly.type
_entity_poly.pdbx_seq_one_letter_code
_entity_poly.pdbx_strand_id
1 'polypeptide(L)'
;MISMSYKELAAELPSVLKAGLVPYIKGSPAVGKSSLAKQLAKQFKLLLIDIRLSERDPCEIGGYLKLDDEKKRTYQYPLELFPLDTDEIPEGYNGWLIFLDEFGGCTHATQGVAYRVVFDKQVGQRNLHPNAFIMAAGNNEDDGAIVNPMSTALISRFAMFQLELNFKDWMEWAVSSGIDYRITSFLNFASKHLYQFKADATEPYACPRKHILTH
;
A
#
# COMPACT_ATOMS: atom_id res chain seq x y z
N MET A 1 -15.68 0.73 9.25
CA MET A 1 -14.59 0.04 8.54
C MET A 1 -14.94 -1.44 8.52
N ILE A 2 -14.71 -2.13 7.39
CA ILE A 2 -15.05 -3.56 7.24
C ILE A 2 -13.78 -4.35 7.55
N SER A 3 -13.85 -5.28 8.53
CA SER A 3 -12.77 -6.22 8.85
C SER A 3 -12.82 -7.42 7.92
N MET A 4 -11.70 -7.75 7.34
CA MET A 4 -11.55 -8.86 6.39
C MET A 4 -10.24 -9.60 6.60
N SER A 5 -10.25 -10.91 6.34
CA SER A 5 -9.03 -11.70 6.21
C SER A 5 -8.29 -11.36 4.91
N TYR A 6 -7.04 -11.83 4.80
CA TYR A 6 -6.24 -11.64 3.59
C TYR A 6 -6.92 -12.20 2.33
N LYS A 7 -7.53 -13.38 2.44
CA LYS A 7 -8.18 -14.08 1.34
C LYS A 7 -9.45 -13.36 0.86
N GLU A 8 -10.29 -12.93 1.82
CA GLU A 8 -11.49 -12.14 1.54
C GLU A 8 -11.14 -10.81 0.88
N LEU A 9 -10.17 -10.10 1.42
CA LEU A 9 -9.75 -8.82 0.89
C LEU A 9 -9.14 -8.94 -0.51
N ALA A 10 -8.32 -9.97 -0.76
CA ALA A 10 -7.76 -10.25 -2.09
C ALA A 10 -8.85 -10.52 -3.14
N ALA A 11 -9.99 -11.09 -2.75
CA ALA A 11 -11.12 -11.33 -3.64
C ALA A 11 -11.93 -10.05 -3.94
N GLU A 12 -12.06 -9.13 -2.97
CA GLU A 12 -12.88 -7.92 -3.09
C GLU A 12 -12.16 -6.75 -3.78
N LEU A 13 -10.85 -6.58 -3.54
CA LEU A 13 -10.08 -5.45 -4.03
C LEU A 13 -10.18 -5.23 -5.55
N PRO A 14 -10.23 -6.26 -6.42
CA PRO A 14 -10.41 -6.07 -7.85
C PRO A 14 -11.70 -5.33 -8.21
N SER A 15 -12.79 -5.61 -7.49
CA SER A 15 -14.09 -4.94 -7.70
C SER A 15 -14.03 -3.47 -7.28
N VAL A 16 -13.36 -3.19 -6.16
CA VAL A 16 -13.16 -1.83 -5.66
C VAL A 16 -12.35 -1.00 -6.65
N LEU A 17 -11.23 -1.54 -7.15
CA LEU A 17 -10.37 -0.86 -8.13
C LEU A 17 -11.09 -0.64 -9.47
N LYS A 18 -11.88 -1.62 -9.95
CA LYS A 18 -12.69 -1.49 -11.16
C LYS A 18 -13.80 -0.44 -11.04
N ALA A 19 -14.33 -0.25 -9.84
CA ALA A 19 -15.29 0.82 -9.55
C ALA A 19 -14.66 2.22 -9.50
N GLY A 20 -13.34 2.34 -9.70
CA GLY A 20 -12.61 3.60 -9.64
C GLY A 20 -12.36 4.11 -8.22
N LEU A 21 -12.68 3.30 -7.20
CA LEU A 21 -12.43 3.63 -5.80
C LEU A 21 -10.98 3.32 -5.43
N VAL A 22 -10.46 4.06 -4.46
CA VAL A 22 -9.12 3.83 -3.91
C VAL A 22 -9.24 3.09 -2.58
N PRO A 23 -8.84 1.81 -2.52
CA PRO A 23 -8.84 1.06 -1.26
C PRO A 23 -7.73 1.57 -0.34
N TYR A 24 -8.07 1.73 0.94
CA TYR A 24 -7.13 1.97 2.03
C TYR A 24 -7.12 0.77 2.98
N ILE A 25 -5.98 0.12 3.08
CA ILE A 25 -5.81 -1.09 3.91
C ILE A 25 -5.16 -0.69 5.23
N LYS A 26 -5.95 -0.70 6.29
CA LYS A 26 -5.48 -0.52 7.66
C LYS A 26 -5.16 -1.89 8.26
N GLY A 27 -4.09 -2.00 9.04
CA GLY A 27 -3.74 -3.26 9.72
C GLY A 27 -2.39 -3.18 10.40
N SER A 28 -2.17 -4.02 11.39
CA SER A 28 -0.93 -4.05 12.17
C SER A 28 0.31 -4.35 11.31
N PRO A 29 1.51 -4.05 11.80
CA PRO A 29 2.74 -4.33 11.07
C PRO A 29 2.88 -5.81 10.69
N ALA A 30 3.42 -6.09 9.51
CA ALA A 30 3.73 -7.44 9.02
C ALA A 30 2.55 -8.40 8.80
N VAL A 31 1.29 -7.92 8.78
CA VAL A 31 0.10 -8.75 8.49
C VAL A 31 -0.11 -9.05 6.99
N GLY A 32 0.69 -8.45 6.09
CA GLY A 32 0.65 -8.77 4.66
C GLY A 32 0.13 -7.67 3.73
N LYS A 33 -0.03 -6.42 4.18
CA LYS A 33 -0.52 -5.30 3.35
C LYS A 33 0.23 -5.15 2.02
N SER A 34 1.55 -5.05 2.06
CA SER A 34 2.40 -4.91 0.86
C SER A 34 2.42 -6.20 0.02
N SER A 35 2.26 -7.39 0.64
CA SER A 35 2.13 -8.66 -0.08
C SER A 35 0.85 -8.71 -0.90
N LEU A 36 -0.24 -8.14 -0.40
CA LEU A 36 -1.52 -8.04 -1.08
C LEU A 36 -1.40 -7.18 -2.36
N ALA A 37 -0.74 -6.03 -2.27
CA ALA A 37 -0.47 -5.18 -3.43
C ALA A 37 0.36 -5.92 -4.50
N LYS A 38 1.42 -6.65 -4.09
CA LYS A 38 2.24 -7.47 -4.99
C LYS A 38 1.43 -8.57 -5.68
N GLN A 39 0.56 -9.24 -4.92
CA GLN A 39 -0.31 -10.29 -5.47
C GLN A 39 -1.28 -9.73 -6.51
N LEU A 40 -1.94 -8.61 -6.23
CA LEU A 40 -2.86 -7.95 -7.15
C LEU A 40 -2.13 -7.49 -8.42
N ALA A 41 -0.98 -6.85 -8.28
CA ALA A 41 -0.17 -6.41 -9.40
C ALA A 41 0.20 -7.59 -10.32
N LYS A 42 0.65 -8.71 -9.75
CA LYS A 42 0.95 -9.93 -10.49
C LYS A 42 -0.29 -10.52 -11.18
N GLN A 43 -1.40 -10.62 -10.46
CA GLN A 43 -2.65 -11.21 -10.96
C GLN A 43 -3.21 -10.47 -12.17
N PHE A 44 -3.13 -9.13 -12.17
CA PHE A 44 -3.66 -8.27 -13.23
C PHE A 44 -2.62 -7.81 -14.24
N LYS A 45 -1.38 -8.31 -14.13
CA LYS A 45 -0.23 -7.87 -14.96
C LYS A 45 -0.06 -6.34 -14.90
N LEU A 46 -0.06 -5.79 -13.71
CA LEU A 46 0.21 -4.37 -13.49
C LEU A 46 1.67 -4.19 -13.02
N LEU A 47 2.33 -3.16 -13.52
CA LEU A 47 3.63 -2.76 -12.99
C LEU A 47 3.41 -2.14 -11.61
N LEU A 48 3.98 -2.75 -10.58
CA LEU A 48 3.86 -2.24 -9.21
C LEU A 48 4.84 -1.09 -8.98
N ILE A 49 4.30 0.03 -8.53
CA ILE A 49 5.05 1.19 -8.04
C ILE A 49 4.81 1.29 -6.55
N ASP A 50 5.81 0.88 -5.75
CA ASP A 50 5.74 0.85 -4.28
C ASP A 50 6.37 2.13 -3.72
N ILE A 51 5.54 2.98 -3.12
CA ILE A 51 5.93 4.29 -2.58
C ILE A 51 5.67 4.31 -1.08
N ARG A 52 6.73 4.40 -0.28
CA ARG A 52 6.61 4.62 1.16
C ARG A 52 6.51 6.10 1.44
N LEU A 53 5.32 6.56 1.78
CA LEU A 53 5.04 7.98 1.97
C LEU A 53 5.75 8.56 3.20
N SER A 54 6.02 7.75 4.23
CA SER A 54 6.77 8.17 5.42
C SER A 54 8.21 8.61 5.12
N GLU A 55 8.79 8.12 4.00
CA GLU A 55 10.14 8.43 3.56
C GLU A 55 10.19 9.54 2.50
N ARG A 56 9.04 10.17 2.15
CA ARG A 56 8.93 11.10 1.01
C ARG A 56 8.62 12.52 1.42
N ASP A 57 9.31 13.45 0.77
CA ASP A 57 8.98 14.86 0.86
C ASP A 57 7.75 15.22 0.00
N PRO A 58 6.99 16.26 0.37
CA PRO A 58 5.83 16.71 -0.40
C PRO A 58 6.14 17.02 -1.87
N CYS A 59 7.33 17.55 -2.18
CA CYS A 59 7.74 17.85 -3.55
C CYS A 59 8.04 16.60 -4.39
N GLU A 60 8.40 15.49 -3.76
CA GLU A 60 8.58 14.22 -4.47
C GLU A 60 7.23 13.63 -4.93
N ILE A 61 6.17 13.87 -4.16
CA ILE A 61 4.82 13.40 -4.49
C ILE A 61 4.09 14.40 -5.39
N GLY A 62 4.28 15.71 -5.17
CA GLY A 62 3.57 16.76 -5.92
C GLY A 62 4.31 17.30 -7.15
N GLY A 63 5.57 16.92 -7.29
CA GLY A 63 6.44 17.41 -8.35
C GLY A 63 7.30 18.61 -7.92
N TYR A 64 8.49 18.67 -8.50
CA TYR A 64 9.45 19.75 -8.26
C TYR A 64 9.11 20.99 -9.10
N LEU A 65 9.29 22.17 -8.49
CA LEU A 65 9.13 23.43 -9.19
C LEU A 65 10.28 23.66 -10.18
N LYS A 66 9.94 23.95 -11.43
CA LYS A 66 10.85 24.38 -12.46
C LYS A 66 10.37 25.70 -13.06
N LEU A 67 11.30 26.64 -13.22
CA LEU A 67 11.06 27.91 -13.89
C LEU A 67 11.04 27.71 -15.41
N ASP A 68 10.08 28.30 -16.07
CA ASP A 68 10.09 28.51 -17.52
C ASP A 68 10.40 29.99 -17.75
N ASP A 69 11.62 30.29 -18.13
CA ASP A 69 12.12 31.65 -18.31
C ASP A 69 11.49 32.33 -19.50
N GLU A 70 11.05 31.58 -20.51
CA GLU A 70 10.39 32.13 -21.69
C GLU A 70 8.95 32.60 -21.36
N LYS A 71 8.21 31.74 -20.66
CA LYS A 71 6.81 32.01 -20.29
C LYS A 71 6.66 32.79 -18.99
N LYS A 72 7.76 33.06 -18.27
CA LYS A 72 7.74 33.71 -16.94
C LYS A 72 6.80 33.00 -15.94
N ARG A 73 6.81 31.65 -15.97
CA ARG A 73 5.94 30.79 -15.14
C ARG A 73 6.72 29.67 -14.49
N THR A 74 6.18 29.15 -13.40
CA THR A 74 6.66 27.95 -12.73
C THR A 74 5.76 26.78 -13.04
N TYR A 75 6.35 25.62 -13.27
CA TYR A 75 5.66 24.33 -13.43
C TYR A 75 6.07 23.39 -12.34
N GLN A 76 5.15 22.51 -11.93
CA GLN A 76 5.48 21.35 -11.13
C GLN A 76 5.78 20.17 -12.07
N TYR A 77 7.01 19.65 -12.03
CA TYR A 77 7.44 18.49 -12.79
C TYR A 77 7.29 17.24 -11.93
N PRO A 78 6.43 16.28 -12.31
CA PRO A 78 6.34 14.98 -11.65
C PRO A 78 7.68 14.24 -11.69
N LEU A 79 7.94 13.40 -10.69
CA LEU A 79 9.00 12.40 -10.79
C LEU A 79 8.64 11.36 -11.86
N GLU A 80 9.66 10.79 -12.51
CA GLU A 80 9.53 9.66 -13.44
C GLU A 80 8.78 8.45 -12.84
N LEU A 81 8.72 8.39 -11.52
CA LEU A 81 8.01 7.38 -10.74
C LEU A 81 6.51 7.28 -11.08
N PHE A 82 5.88 8.41 -11.46
CA PHE A 82 4.44 8.45 -11.71
C PHE A 82 4.12 8.29 -13.19
N PRO A 83 3.33 7.26 -13.58
CA PRO A 83 2.89 7.10 -14.96
C PRO A 83 1.91 8.22 -15.34
N LEU A 84 2.25 8.97 -16.36
CA LEU A 84 1.47 10.10 -16.87
C LEU A 84 0.59 9.69 -18.05
N ASP A 85 -0.39 10.51 -18.37
CA ASP A 85 -1.31 10.32 -19.48
C ASP A 85 -0.65 10.25 -20.87
N THR A 86 0.62 10.65 -20.97
CA THR A 86 1.45 10.58 -22.17
C THR A 86 2.35 9.36 -22.25
N ASP A 87 2.43 8.56 -21.20
CA ASP A 87 3.34 7.43 -21.13
C ASP A 87 2.75 6.20 -21.83
N GLU A 88 3.60 5.41 -22.45
CA GLU A 88 3.19 4.13 -23.03
C GLU A 88 3.18 3.05 -21.94
N ILE A 89 2.18 2.16 -22.02
CA ILE A 89 2.11 1.01 -21.11
C ILE A 89 3.32 0.09 -21.38
N PRO A 90 4.12 -0.25 -20.35
CA PRO A 90 5.29 -1.10 -20.53
C PRO A 90 4.92 -2.47 -21.10
N GLU A 91 5.78 -3.01 -21.94
CA GLU A 91 5.59 -4.31 -22.58
C GLU A 91 5.33 -5.40 -21.53
N GLY A 92 4.31 -6.23 -21.77
CA GLY A 92 3.91 -7.32 -20.88
C GLY A 92 3.02 -6.91 -19.71
N TYR A 93 2.68 -5.62 -19.57
CA TYR A 93 1.77 -5.12 -18.55
C TYR A 93 0.48 -4.55 -19.13
N ASN A 94 -0.55 -4.44 -18.28
CA ASN A 94 -1.85 -3.84 -18.63
C ASN A 94 -2.00 -2.41 -18.07
N GLY A 95 -1.00 -1.92 -17.34
CA GLY A 95 -1.00 -0.63 -16.66
C GLY A 95 -0.15 -0.69 -15.39
N TRP A 96 -0.47 0.14 -14.41
CA TRP A 96 0.29 0.27 -13.16
C TRP A 96 -0.60 0.13 -11.94
N LEU A 97 -0.01 -0.38 -10.85
CA LEU A 97 -0.57 -0.29 -9.51
C LEU A 97 0.35 0.58 -8.65
N ILE A 98 -0.09 1.79 -8.34
CA ILE A 98 0.60 2.70 -7.42
C ILE A 98 0.17 2.32 -6.00
N PHE A 99 1.11 1.81 -5.22
CA PHE A 99 0.88 1.42 -3.83
C PHE A 99 1.52 2.44 -2.90
N LEU A 100 0.68 3.20 -2.20
CA LEU A 100 1.07 4.22 -1.24
C LEU A 100 1.12 3.61 0.16
N ASP A 101 2.28 3.07 0.54
CA ASP A 101 2.46 2.44 1.85
C ASP A 101 2.81 3.48 2.93
N GLU A 102 2.54 3.14 4.18
CA GLU A 102 2.80 3.98 5.37
C GLU A 102 2.14 5.36 5.29
N PHE A 103 0.93 5.43 4.72
CA PHE A 103 0.22 6.69 4.48
C PHE A 103 -0.01 7.50 5.77
N GLY A 104 -0.31 6.82 6.90
CA GLY A 104 -0.45 7.46 8.21
C GLY A 104 0.88 7.92 8.82
N GLY A 105 2.01 7.39 8.36
CA GLY A 105 3.34 7.74 8.87
C GLY A 105 3.93 9.01 8.27
N CYS A 106 3.38 9.52 7.16
CA CYS A 106 3.89 10.71 6.51
C CYS A 106 3.39 12.02 7.15
N THR A 107 4.06 13.13 6.85
CA THR A 107 3.67 14.46 7.36
C THR A 107 2.31 14.90 6.80
N HIS A 108 1.61 15.80 7.50
CA HIS A 108 0.36 16.38 6.99
C HIS A 108 0.53 17.09 5.63
N ALA A 109 1.71 17.67 5.38
CA ALA A 109 2.03 18.28 4.09
C ALA A 109 2.08 17.23 2.98
N THR A 110 2.75 16.08 3.22
CA THR A 110 2.80 14.95 2.28
C THR A 110 1.41 14.34 2.07
N GLN A 111 0.60 14.19 3.15
CA GLN A 111 -0.79 13.74 3.04
C GLN A 111 -1.62 14.67 2.14
N GLY A 112 -1.46 15.99 2.30
CA GLY A 112 -2.17 16.99 1.51
C GLY A 112 -1.84 16.91 0.01
N VAL A 113 -0.59 16.65 -0.33
CA VAL A 113 -0.17 16.46 -1.73
C VAL A 113 -0.64 15.12 -2.27
N ALA A 114 -0.50 14.04 -1.49
CA ALA A 114 -0.96 12.70 -1.86
C ALA A 114 -2.49 12.67 -2.11
N TYR A 115 -3.24 13.55 -1.46
CA TYR A 115 -4.67 13.75 -1.70
C TYR A 115 -4.99 13.98 -3.19
N ARG A 116 -4.24 14.86 -3.87
CA ARG A 116 -4.45 15.12 -5.30
C ARG A 116 -4.13 13.90 -6.16
N VAL A 117 -3.06 13.18 -5.82
CA VAL A 117 -2.69 11.94 -6.51
C VAL A 117 -3.82 10.92 -6.40
N VAL A 118 -4.38 10.75 -5.20
CA VAL A 118 -5.39 9.73 -4.91
C VAL A 118 -6.74 10.08 -5.57
N PHE A 119 -7.21 11.32 -5.48
CA PHE A 119 -8.58 11.69 -5.85
C PHE A 119 -8.70 12.38 -7.20
N ASP A 120 -7.77 13.28 -7.50
CA ASP A 120 -7.78 13.99 -8.76
C ASP A 120 -7.04 13.21 -9.85
N LYS A 121 -6.32 12.14 -9.47
CA LYS A 121 -5.43 11.38 -10.37
C LYS A 121 -4.41 12.30 -11.04
N GLN A 122 -3.87 13.24 -10.28
CA GLN A 122 -2.93 14.26 -10.75
C GLN A 122 -1.67 14.31 -9.90
N VAL A 123 -0.54 14.48 -10.57
CA VAL A 123 0.76 14.78 -9.96
C VAL A 123 1.23 16.13 -10.52
N GLY A 124 1.38 17.12 -9.64
CA GLY A 124 1.60 18.48 -10.07
C GLY A 124 0.45 18.98 -10.95
N GLN A 125 0.75 19.26 -12.21
CA GLN A 125 -0.22 19.75 -13.21
C GLN A 125 -0.53 18.70 -14.30
N ARG A 126 -0.09 17.45 -14.11
CA ARG A 126 -0.24 16.38 -15.08
C ARG A 126 -1.20 15.31 -14.55
N ASN A 127 -1.99 14.76 -15.44
CA ASN A 127 -2.86 13.64 -15.14
C ASN A 127 -2.05 12.34 -15.09
N LEU A 128 -2.43 11.44 -14.19
CA LEU A 128 -1.96 10.06 -14.22
C LEU A 128 -2.56 9.34 -15.43
N HIS A 129 -1.85 8.32 -15.87
CA HIS A 129 -2.34 7.44 -16.94
C HIS A 129 -3.69 6.80 -16.56
N PRO A 130 -4.67 6.68 -17.49
CA PRO A 130 -5.98 6.07 -17.19
C PRO A 130 -5.91 4.66 -16.61
N ASN A 131 -4.87 3.87 -17.00
CA ASN A 131 -4.62 2.54 -16.49
C ASN A 131 -3.72 2.52 -15.23
N ALA A 132 -3.58 3.63 -14.54
CA ALA A 132 -2.92 3.70 -13.25
C ALA A 132 -3.96 3.55 -12.12
N PHE A 133 -3.90 2.41 -11.44
CA PHE A 133 -4.72 2.11 -10.26
C PHE A 133 -3.96 2.54 -9.01
N ILE A 134 -4.68 2.96 -7.98
CA ILE A 134 -4.07 3.40 -6.72
C ILE A 134 -4.62 2.56 -5.58
N MET A 135 -3.76 2.16 -4.68
CA MET A 135 -4.07 1.50 -3.42
C MET A 135 -3.21 2.12 -2.32
N ALA A 136 -3.77 2.33 -1.15
CA ALA A 136 -3.05 2.88 -0.01
C ALA A 136 -3.07 1.92 1.18
N ALA A 137 -2.06 2.02 2.05
CA ALA A 137 -2.01 1.26 3.29
C ALA A 137 -1.43 2.08 4.45
N GLY A 138 -1.79 1.69 5.66
CA GLY A 138 -1.26 2.27 6.89
C GLY A 138 -1.39 1.34 8.08
N ASN A 139 -0.70 1.67 9.17
CA ASN A 139 -0.78 0.95 10.42
C ASN A 139 -1.98 1.43 11.25
N ASN A 140 -2.37 0.64 12.25
CA ASN A 140 -3.34 1.09 13.24
C ASN A 140 -2.72 2.16 14.15
N GLU A 141 -3.55 3.04 14.67
CA GLU A 141 -3.10 4.11 15.60
C GLU A 141 -2.56 3.53 16.90
N ASP A 142 -3.14 2.40 17.34
CA ASP A 142 -2.77 1.72 18.58
C ASP A 142 -1.49 0.84 18.45
N ASP A 143 -0.91 0.75 17.27
CA ASP A 143 0.27 -0.09 17.02
C ASP A 143 1.60 0.55 17.47
N GLY A 144 1.58 1.68 18.17
CA GLY A 144 2.80 2.39 18.60
C GLY A 144 3.63 2.99 17.46
N ALA A 145 3.14 2.92 16.23
CA ALA A 145 3.73 3.59 15.09
C ALA A 145 3.43 5.10 15.15
N ILE A 146 4.34 5.90 14.62
CA ILE A 146 4.06 7.33 14.41
C ILE A 146 2.95 7.42 13.35
N VAL A 147 1.74 7.76 13.77
CA VAL A 147 0.59 7.94 12.89
C VAL A 147 0.08 9.36 13.01
N ASN A 148 0.17 10.11 11.92
CA ASN A 148 -0.48 11.40 11.78
C ASN A 148 -1.93 11.17 11.33
N PRO A 149 -2.94 11.62 12.10
CA PRO A 149 -4.33 11.43 11.75
C PRO A 149 -4.66 11.99 10.37
N MET A 150 -5.38 11.23 9.58
CA MET A 150 -5.91 11.71 8.30
C MET A 150 -7.09 12.66 8.52
N SER A 151 -7.21 13.68 7.68
CA SER A 151 -8.38 14.55 7.70
C SER A 151 -9.66 13.75 7.35
N THR A 152 -10.81 14.21 7.84
CA THR A 152 -12.12 13.62 7.50
C THR A 152 -12.39 13.63 6.00
N ALA A 153 -11.89 14.64 5.29
CA ALA A 153 -11.98 14.73 3.85
C ALA A 153 -11.21 13.61 3.12
N LEU A 154 -10.04 13.23 3.64
CA LEU A 154 -9.27 12.07 3.16
C LEU A 154 -10.02 10.75 3.43
N ILE A 155 -10.45 10.56 4.67
CA ILE A 155 -11.13 9.33 5.10
C ILE A 155 -12.40 9.07 4.27
N SER A 156 -13.20 10.10 3.98
CA SER A 156 -14.45 9.96 3.25
C SER A 156 -14.31 9.51 1.79
N ARG A 157 -13.10 9.58 1.24
CA ARG A 157 -12.84 9.27 -0.18
C ARG A 157 -12.13 7.94 -0.40
N PHE A 158 -11.65 7.30 0.69
CA PHE A 158 -11.11 5.97 0.63
C PHE A 158 -12.19 4.90 0.85
N ALA A 159 -12.07 3.78 0.15
CA ALA A 159 -12.74 2.55 0.55
C ALA A 159 -11.90 1.89 1.67
N MET A 160 -12.35 2.07 2.92
CA MET A 160 -11.58 1.69 4.12
C MET A 160 -11.80 0.23 4.50
N PHE A 161 -10.72 -0.54 4.56
CA PHE A 161 -10.69 -1.93 4.99
C PHE A 161 -9.73 -2.14 6.16
N GLN A 162 -10.11 -3.01 7.09
CA GLN A 162 -9.25 -3.50 8.15
C GLN A 162 -8.76 -4.90 7.78
N LEU A 163 -7.45 -5.05 7.58
CA LEU A 163 -6.85 -6.37 7.36
C LEU A 163 -6.56 -7.03 8.70
N GLU A 164 -7.20 -8.16 8.94
CA GLU A 164 -6.97 -8.99 10.10
C GLU A 164 -6.20 -10.26 9.74
N LEU A 165 -5.27 -10.63 10.63
CA LEU A 165 -4.54 -11.87 10.48
C LEU A 165 -5.45 -13.07 10.76
N ASN A 166 -5.66 -13.90 9.75
CA ASN A 166 -6.35 -15.17 9.89
C ASN A 166 -5.33 -16.31 9.84
N PHE A 167 -5.26 -17.10 10.92
CA PHE A 167 -4.32 -18.21 11.01
C PHE A 167 -4.53 -19.27 9.94
N LYS A 168 -5.78 -19.62 9.64
CA LYS A 168 -6.10 -20.65 8.64
C LYS A 168 -5.68 -20.21 7.24
N ASP A 169 -6.02 -18.96 6.85
CA ASP A 169 -5.63 -18.40 5.56
C ASP A 169 -4.11 -18.36 5.41
N TRP A 170 -3.41 -17.96 6.47
CA TRP A 170 -1.95 -17.95 6.47
C TRP A 170 -1.35 -19.35 6.32
N MET A 171 -1.90 -20.34 7.01
CA MET A 171 -1.45 -21.73 6.93
C MET A 171 -1.68 -22.35 5.55
N GLU A 172 -2.85 -22.12 4.95
CA GLU A 172 -3.16 -22.55 3.58
C GLU A 172 -2.14 -21.95 2.59
N TRP A 173 -1.87 -20.68 2.72
CA TRP A 173 -0.89 -19.98 1.91
C TRP A 173 0.53 -20.51 2.16
N ALA A 174 0.94 -20.69 3.39
CA ALA A 174 2.28 -21.15 3.76
C ALA A 174 2.58 -22.54 3.17
N VAL A 175 1.63 -23.46 3.25
CA VAL A 175 1.75 -24.81 2.67
C VAL A 175 1.84 -24.72 1.15
N SER A 176 0.97 -23.94 0.51
CA SER A 176 0.95 -23.79 -0.96
C SER A 176 2.19 -23.06 -1.51
N SER A 177 2.82 -22.22 -0.68
CA SER A 177 4.04 -21.47 -1.02
C SER A 177 5.33 -22.23 -0.71
N GLY A 178 5.23 -23.46 -0.19
CA GLY A 178 6.39 -24.31 0.11
C GLY A 178 7.16 -23.91 1.35
N ILE A 179 6.53 -23.21 2.30
CA ILE A 179 7.17 -22.92 3.60
C ILE A 179 7.52 -24.22 4.31
N ASP A 180 8.71 -24.28 4.92
CA ASP A 180 9.24 -25.48 5.57
C ASP A 180 8.19 -26.13 6.49
N TYR A 181 8.01 -27.45 6.31
CA TYR A 181 7.02 -28.22 7.09
C TYR A 181 7.26 -28.16 8.59
N ARG A 182 8.50 -27.94 9.04
CA ARG A 182 8.84 -27.80 10.48
C ARG A 182 8.20 -26.54 11.05
N ILE A 183 8.20 -25.45 10.29
CA ILE A 183 7.57 -24.19 10.67
C ILE A 183 6.05 -24.34 10.71
N THR A 184 5.47 -24.89 9.63
CA THR A 184 4.02 -25.07 9.53
C THR A 184 3.50 -26.06 10.57
N SER A 185 4.23 -27.15 10.85
CA SER A 185 3.89 -28.12 11.92
C SER A 185 3.97 -27.49 13.32
N PHE A 186 5.04 -26.72 13.59
CA PHE A 186 5.17 -26.01 14.87
C PHE A 186 4.02 -25.01 15.08
N LEU A 187 3.72 -24.21 14.06
CA LEU A 187 2.65 -23.22 14.14
C LEU A 187 1.26 -23.84 14.23
N ASN A 188 1.06 -25.01 13.63
CA ASN A 188 -0.20 -25.76 13.78
C ASN A 188 -0.39 -26.25 15.23
N PHE A 189 0.70 -26.63 15.92
CA PHE A 189 0.68 -26.98 17.33
C PHE A 189 0.57 -25.75 18.24
N ALA A 190 1.25 -24.64 17.90
CA ALA A 190 1.40 -23.46 18.74
C ALA A 190 1.04 -22.17 17.95
N SER A 191 -0.21 -22.07 17.50
CA SER A 191 -0.71 -21.00 16.61
C SER A 191 -0.46 -19.57 17.10
N LYS A 192 -0.43 -19.37 18.43
CA LYS A 192 -0.11 -18.08 19.06
C LYS A 192 1.27 -17.53 18.68
N HIS A 193 2.19 -18.37 18.22
CA HIS A 193 3.52 -17.96 17.80
C HIS A 193 3.57 -17.44 16.35
N LEU A 194 2.47 -17.48 15.59
CA LEU A 194 2.43 -16.86 14.29
C LEU A 194 2.60 -15.35 14.39
N TYR A 195 1.98 -14.74 15.40
CA TYR A 195 2.00 -13.28 15.56
C TYR A 195 1.98 -12.91 17.05
N GLN A 196 3.06 -12.27 17.49
CA GLN A 196 3.27 -11.86 18.88
C GLN A 196 3.60 -10.37 18.97
N PHE A 197 2.99 -9.59 18.11
CA PHE A 197 3.16 -8.15 18.09
C PHE A 197 2.67 -7.50 19.40
N LYS A 198 3.44 -6.53 19.90
CA LYS A 198 3.06 -5.61 20.97
C LYS A 198 3.49 -4.21 20.56
N ALA A 199 2.63 -3.23 20.77
CA ALA A 199 2.87 -1.84 20.38
C ALA A 199 4.11 -1.21 21.04
N ASP A 200 4.46 -1.68 22.24
CA ASP A 200 5.60 -1.25 23.05
C ASP A 200 6.84 -2.16 22.95
N ALA A 201 6.84 -3.07 21.97
CA ALA A 201 7.93 -4.04 21.83
C ALA A 201 9.25 -3.35 21.50
N THR A 202 10.24 -3.52 22.38
CA THR A 202 11.63 -3.08 22.16
C THR A 202 12.50 -4.17 21.58
N GLU A 203 11.99 -5.40 21.51
CA GLU A 203 12.67 -6.58 20.97
C GLU A 203 11.97 -7.14 19.74
N PRO A 204 12.71 -7.89 18.91
CA PRO A 204 12.12 -8.55 17.75
C PRO A 204 11.04 -9.57 18.17
N TYR A 205 9.86 -9.50 17.58
CA TYR A 205 8.73 -10.39 17.84
C TYR A 205 8.47 -11.35 16.66
N ALA A 206 7.77 -12.46 16.94
CA ALA A 206 7.31 -13.38 15.90
C ALA A 206 6.20 -12.74 15.05
N CYS A 207 6.31 -12.83 13.72
CA CYS A 207 5.32 -12.32 12.79
C CYS A 207 5.35 -13.10 11.48
N PRO A 208 4.26 -13.08 10.67
CA PRO A 208 4.17 -13.78 9.40
C PRO A 208 5.38 -13.56 8.47
N ARG A 209 5.89 -12.33 8.38
CA ARG A 209 7.06 -11.99 7.56
C ARG A 209 8.32 -12.72 7.99
N LYS A 210 8.57 -12.90 9.30
CA LYS A 210 9.76 -13.61 9.79
C LYS A 210 9.73 -15.08 9.49
N HIS A 211 8.58 -15.71 9.56
CA HIS A 211 8.43 -17.13 9.23
C HIS A 211 8.68 -17.42 7.74
N ILE A 212 8.65 -16.40 6.88
CA ILE A 212 8.99 -16.49 5.46
C ILE A 212 10.50 -16.35 5.25
N LEU A 213 11.18 -15.51 6.04
CA LEU A 213 12.61 -15.16 5.84
C LEU A 213 13.58 -16.23 6.41
N THR A 214 13.09 -17.25 7.09
CA THR A 214 13.89 -18.34 7.65
C THR A 214 14.12 -19.50 6.66
N HIS A 215 13.95 -19.24 5.37
CA HIS A 215 14.22 -20.16 4.26
C HIS A 215 15.50 -19.84 3.51
#